data_afbe950526a47446473d91d7d1c2389b
#
_entry.id   afbe950526a47446473d91d7d1c2389b
#
_cell.length_a   1.000
_cell.length_b   1.000
_cell.length_c   1.000
_cell.angle_alpha   90.00
_cell.angle_beta   90.00
_cell.angle_gamma   90.00
#
_symmetry.space_group_name_H-M   'P 1'
#
loop_
_entity.id
_entity.type
_entity.pdbx_description
1 polymer ?
#
loop_
_entity_poly.entity_id
_entity_poly.type
_entity_poly.pdbx_seq_one_letter_code
_entity_poly.pdbx_strand_id
1 'polypeptide(L)'
;MVRARVRLSGVRGSYSAVALADTGARMTLVDRSLAERVSVEYTGRALSFVSVSGHPVEALEAVVPELEVEGEALRYEAVAVAEIPEVVKRVLRESGLDENVVLGLLTLERASMVSDAAAGTLRRVEAFIL
;
A
#
# COMPACT_ATOMS: atom_id res chain seq x y z
N MET A 1 -0.30 -9.98 12.42
CA MET A 1 -0.27 -9.04 11.29
C MET A 1 -0.29 -9.80 9.97
N VAL A 2 -1.04 -9.30 9.02
CA VAL A 2 -1.12 -9.92 7.70
C VAL A 2 -0.02 -9.35 6.81
N ARG A 3 0.78 -10.22 6.21
CA ARG A 3 1.94 -9.88 5.37
C ARG A 3 1.65 -10.18 3.92
N ALA A 4 2.18 -9.36 3.04
CA ALA A 4 2.03 -9.58 1.61
C ALA A 4 3.29 -9.14 0.85
N ARG A 5 3.65 -9.91 -0.15
CA ARG A 5 4.72 -9.52 -1.06
C ARG A 5 4.17 -8.48 -2.02
N VAL A 6 4.88 -7.39 -2.17
CA VAL A 6 4.47 -6.28 -3.01
C VAL A 6 5.64 -5.83 -3.88
N ARG A 7 5.33 -5.39 -5.09
CA ARG A 7 6.30 -4.74 -5.97
C ARG A 7 5.67 -3.52 -6.62
N LEU A 8 6.29 -2.37 -6.39
CA LEU A 8 5.90 -1.13 -7.05
C LEU A 8 6.84 -0.86 -8.21
N SER A 9 6.27 -0.56 -9.37
CA SER A 9 7.05 -0.11 -10.51
C SER A 9 6.59 1.27 -10.92
N GLY A 10 7.44 2.25 -10.75
CA GLY A 10 7.23 3.62 -11.20
C GLY A 10 7.93 3.87 -12.52
N VAL A 11 8.04 5.15 -12.90
CA VAL A 11 8.66 5.55 -14.17
C VAL A 11 10.17 5.28 -14.15
N ARG A 12 10.82 5.41 -13.00
CA ARG A 12 12.28 5.32 -12.90
C ARG A 12 12.82 4.05 -12.27
N GLY A 13 11.97 3.19 -11.76
CA GLY A 13 12.45 1.99 -11.14
C GLY A 13 11.38 1.22 -10.42
N SER A 14 11.78 0.13 -9.78
CA SER A 14 10.88 -0.71 -9.03
C SER A 14 11.40 -0.99 -7.63
N TYR A 15 10.50 -1.40 -6.76
CA TYR A 15 10.78 -1.67 -5.36
C TYR A 15 9.97 -2.87 -4.90
N SER A 16 10.65 -3.87 -4.37
CA SER A 16 10.00 -5.08 -3.86
C SER A 16 10.16 -5.18 -2.36
N ALA A 17 9.11 -5.60 -1.68
CA ALA A 17 9.11 -5.66 -0.22
C ALA A 17 8.05 -6.62 0.30
N VAL A 18 8.12 -6.91 1.60
CA VAL A 18 7.04 -7.56 2.34
C VAL A 18 6.36 -6.47 3.16
N ALA A 19 5.13 -6.17 2.82
CA ALA A 19 4.38 -5.07 3.40
C ALA A 19 3.25 -5.57 4.31
N LEU A 20 2.83 -4.69 5.20
CA LEU A 20 1.61 -4.90 5.99
C LEU A 20 0.41 -4.76 5.06
N ALA A 21 -0.50 -5.73 5.11
CA ALA A 21 -1.82 -5.61 4.49
C ALA A 21 -2.80 -5.16 5.58
N ASP A 22 -3.21 -3.90 5.49
CA ASP A 22 -4.03 -3.25 6.51
C ASP A 22 -5.41 -2.91 5.96
N THR A 23 -6.41 -3.74 6.29
CA THR A 23 -7.78 -3.52 5.85
C THR A 23 -8.44 -2.32 6.53
N GLY A 24 -7.83 -1.78 7.57
CA GLY A 24 -8.24 -0.53 8.20
C GLY A 24 -7.81 0.70 7.42
N ALA A 25 -6.84 0.56 6.52
CA ALA A 25 -6.43 1.63 5.62
C ALA A 25 -7.23 1.51 4.31
N ARG A 26 -7.87 2.59 3.91
CA ARG A 26 -8.67 2.57 2.67
C ARG A 26 -7.80 2.45 1.44
N MET A 27 -6.78 3.27 1.34
CA MET A 27 -5.85 3.28 0.20
C MET A 27 -4.48 2.75 0.63
N THR A 28 -3.77 2.20 -0.33
CA THR A 28 -2.36 1.88 -0.13
C THR A 28 -1.59 3.17 0.12
N LEU A 29 -0.78 3.14 1.16
CA LEU A 29 0.05 4.28 1.57
C LEU A 29 1.49 4.03 1.13
N VAL A 30 2.07 5.00 0.46
CA VAL A 30 3.46 4.95 0.00
C VAL A 30 4.20 6.14 0.61
N ASP A 31 5.34 5.87 1.24
CA ASP A 31 6.15 6.94 1.80
C ASP A 31 6.70 7.83 0.69
N ARG A 32 6.76 9.13 0.96
CA ARG A 32 7.21 10.11 -0.02
C ARG A 32 8.59 9.77 -0.59
N SER A 33 9.51 9.32 0.24
CA SER A 33 10.88 8.99 -0.20
C SER A 33 10.88 7.87 -1.23
N LEU A 34 10.04 6.86 -1.05
CA LEU A 34 9.90 5.76 -2.01
C LEU A 34 9.23 6.24 -3.29
N ALA A 35 8.15 7.01 -3.16
CA ALA A 35 7.43 7.55 -4.31
C ALA A 35 8.35 8.38 -5.21
N GLU A 36 9.20 9.20 -4.63
CA GLU A 36 10.17 10.00 -5.38
C GLU A 36 11.23 9.12 -6.03
N ARG A 37 11.69 8.09 -5.33
CA ARG A 37 12.75 7.20 -5.83
C ARG A 37 12.31 6.40 -7.06
N VAL A 38 11.10 5.85 -7.03
CA VAL A 38 10.57 5.09 -8.18
C VAL A 38 9.86 5.97 -9.20
N SER A 39 9.55 7.20 -8.84
CA SER A 39 8.87 8.19 -9.66
C SER A 39 7.44 7.79 -10.02
N VAL A 40 6.53 8.06 -9.11
CA VAL A 40 5.08 7.87 -9.32
C VAL A 40 4.49 9.10 -10.01
N GLU A 41 3.29 8.97 -10.55
CA GLU A 41 2.60 10.08 -11.23
C GLU A 41 1.58 10.70 -10.30
N TYR A 42 1.81 11.95 -9.89
CA TYR A 42 0.86 12.68 -9.04
C TYR A 42 -0.31 13.17 -9.87
N THR A 43 -1.52 13.07 -9.30
CA THR A 43 -2.76 13.47 -9.98
C THR A 43 -3.12 14.93 -9.75
N GLY A 44 -2.48 15.58 -8.79
CA GLY A 44 -2.84 16.92 -8.37
C GLY A 44 -3.91 16.96 -7.27
N ARG A 45 -4.45 15.82 -6.91
CA ARG A 45 -5.47 15.74 -5.86
C ARG A 45 -4.83 15.57 -4.49
N ALA A 46 -5.24 16.42 -3.55
CA ALA A 46 -4.86 16.27 -2.15
C ALA A 46 -5.88 15.38 -1.43
N LEU A 47 -5.38 14.59 -0.50
CA LEU A 47 -6.18 13.67 0.30
C LEU A 47 -5.96 13.98 1.77
N SER A 48 -6.97 13.76 2.59
CA SER A 48 -6.87 13.93 4.02
C SER A 48 -7.43 12.70 4.71
N PHE A 49 -6.67 12.16 5.65
CA PHE A 49 -7.07 11.01 6.45
C PHE A 49 -7.03 11.37 7.92
N VAL A 50 -7.79 10.64 8.71
CA VAL A 50 -7.73 10.75 10.16
C VAL A 50 -7.02 9.51 10.67
N SER A 51 -5.90 9.70 11.38
CA SER A 51 -5.17 8.60 11.99
C SER A 51 -5.96 7.99 13.14
N VAL A 52 -5.53 6.82 13.60
CA VAL A 52 -6.15 6.14 14.75
C VAL A 52 -6.16 7.05 15.99
N SER A 53 -5.16 7.92 16.14
CA SER A 53 -5.08 8.87 17.24
C SER A 53 -5.95 10.12 17.05
N GLY A 54 -6.69 10.21 15.95
CA GLY A 54 -7.58 11.35 15.66
C GLY A 54 -6.89 12.53 14.99
N HIS A 55 -5.62 12.42 14.63
CA HIS A 55 -4.89 13.50 13.96
C HIS A 55 -5.10 13.44 12.45
N PRO A 56 -5.30 14.58 11.79
CA PRO A 56 -5.38 14.61 10.33
C PRO A 56 -4.00 14.34 9.72
N VAL A 57 -4.01 13.54 8.66
CA VAL A 57 -2.81 13.23 7.86
C VAL A 57 -3.06 13.69 6.45
N GLU A 58 -2.20 14.56 5.95
CA GLU A 58 -2.27 15.06 4.59
C GLU A 58 -1.48 14.15 3.67
N ALA A 59 -2.05 13.84 2.52
CA ALA A 59 -1.42 13.00 1.51
C ALA A 59 -1.71 13.55 0.12
N LEU A 60 -0.92 13.11 -0.85
CA LEU A 60 -1.15 13.42 -2.25
C LEU A 60 -1.53 12.14 -2.97
N GLU A 61 -2.58 12.21 -3.79
CA GLU A 61 -2.95 11.09 -4.63
C GLU A 61 -1.93 10.95 -5.76
N ALA A 62 -1.51 9.72 -6.01
CA ALA A 62 -0.62 9.40 -7.10
C ALA A 62 -1.04 8.09 -7.75
N VAL A 63 -0.57 7.86 -8.96
CA VAL A 63 -0.81 6.63 -9.68
C VAL A 63 0.52 5.90 -9.83
N VAL A 64 0.53 4.64 -9.41
CA VAL A 64 1.65 3.74 -9.62
C VAL A 64 1.37 2.98 -10.91
N PRO A 65 2.24 3.09 -11.93
CA PRO A 65 2.01 2.41 -13.21
C PRO A 65 1.77 0.92 -13.07
N GLU A 66 2.48 0.24 -12.17
CA GLU A 66 2.23 -1.16 -11.88
C GLU A 66 2.50 -1.47 -10.41
N LEU A 67 1.53 -2.10 -9.78
CA LEU A 67 1.64 -2.58 -8.40
C LEU A 67 1.28 -4.05 -8.37
N GLU A 68 2.21 -4.90 -7.98
CA GLU A 68 1.95 -6.33 -7.82
C GLU A 68 1.73 -6.66 -6.34
N VAL A 69 0.68 -7.44 -6.08
CA VAL A 69 0.39 -7.98 -4.76
C VAL A 69 0.33 -9.49 -4.87
N GLU A 70 1.24 -10.20 -4.22
CA GLU A 70 1.34 -11.66 -4.29
C GLU A 70 1.32 -12.18 -5.72
N GLY A 71 2.04 -11.50 -6.60
CA GLY A 71 2.13 -11.85 -8.01
C GLY A 71 1.00 -11.35 -8.90
N GLU A 72 -0.04 -10.76 -8.33
CA GLU A 72 -1.14 -10.18 -9.10
C GLU A 72 -0.81 -8.74 -9.48
N ALA A 73 -0.67 -8.49 -10.77
CA ALA A 73 -0.29 -7.16 -11.28
C ALA A 73 -1.51 -6.27 -11.45
N LEU A 74 -1.49 -5.12 -10.80
CA LEU A 74 -2.49 -4.07 -10.96
C LEU A 74 -1.86 -2.92 -11.74
N ARG A 75 -2.50 -2.53 -12.83
CA ARG A 75 -2.04 -1.41 -13.62
C ARG A 75 -2.73 -0.13 -13.19
N TYR A 76 -1.95 0.95 -13.10
CA TYR A 76 -2.47 2.28 -12.76
C TYR A 76 -3.21 2.28 -11.44
N GLU A 77 -2.52 1.84 -10.40
CA GLU A 77 -3.10 1.80 -9.05
C GLU A 77 -2.98 3.15 -8.37
N ALA A 78 -4.12 3.69 -7.94
CA ALA A 78 -4.14 4.93 -7.17
C ALA A 78 -3.68 4.67 -5.73
N VAL A 79 -2.74 5.47 -5.27
CA VAL A 79 -2.18 5.35 -3.91
C VAL A 79 -2.15 6.72 -3.24
N ALA A 80 -2.01 6.71 -1.93
CA ALA A 80 -1.80 7.93 -1.14
C ALA A 80 -0.31 8.05 -0.82
N VAL A 81 0.29 9.18 -1.16
CA VAL A 81 1.69 9.46 -0.85
C VAL A 81 1.75 10.44 0.31
N ALA A 82 2.42 10.04 1.36
CA ALA A 82 2.59 10.87 2.57
C ALA A 82 3.92 10.55 3.25
N GLU A 83 4.32 11.39 4.18
CA GLU A 83 5.43 11.05 5.06
C GLU A 83 4.90 10.14 6.16
N ILE A 84 5.32 8.89 6.15
CA ILE A 84 4.95 7.94 7.20
C ILE A 84 5.70 8.35 8.47
N PRO A 85 5.00 8.59 9.59
CA PRO A 85 5.66 8.99 10.83
C PRO A 85 6.71 7.98 11.30
N GLU A 86 7.81 8.45 11.85
CA GLU A 86 8.90 7.59 12.30
C GLU A 86 8.45 6.56 13.34
N VAL A 87 7.50 6.92 14.20
CA VAL A 87 6.98 5.97 15.20
C VAL A 87 6.29 4.79 14.52
N VAL A 88 5.60 5.02 13.41
CA VAL A 88 4.94 3.98 12.62
C VAL A 88 5.99 3.15 11.87
N LYS A 89 6.97 3.80 11.26
CA LYS A 89 8.06 3.12 10.57
C LYS A 89 8.80 2.17 11.50
N ARG A 90 9.05 2.60 12.73
CA ARG A 90 9.73 1.76 13.72
C ARG A 90 8.92 0.50 14.03
N VAL A 91 7.62 0.65 14.26
CA VAL A 91 6.74 -0.51 14.53
C VAL A 91 6.77 -1.50 13.37
N LEU A 92 6.71 -0.99 12.14
CA LEU A 92 6.77 -1.83 10.94
C LEU A 92 8.10 -2.58 10.87
N ARG A 93 9.22 -1.88 11.04
CA ARG A 93 10.55 -2.50 11.02
C ARG A 93 10.69 -3.58 12.09
N GLU A 94 10.28 -3.29 13.31
CA GLU A 94 10.35 -4.25 14.43
C GLU A 94 9.47 -5.49 14.18
N SER A 95 8.43 -5.34 13.37
CA SER A 95 7.56 -6.46 12.98
C SER A 95 8.06 -7.20 11.74
N GLY A 96 9.22 -6.82 11.20
CA GLY A 96 9.76 -7.41 9.99
C GLY A 96 9.02 -7.01 8.73
N LEU A 97 8.35 -5.87 8.75
CA LEU A 97 7.58 -5.34 7.63
C LEU A 97 8.27 -4.12 7.03
N ASP A 98 7.96 -3.88 5.76
CA ASP A 98 8.48 -2.72 5.07
C ASP A 98 7.93 -1.42 5.68
N GLU A 99 8.80 -0.43 5.82
CA GLU A 99 8.43 0.85 6.42
C GLU A 99 7.88 1.88 5.44
N ASN A 100 7.96 1.59 4.15
CA ASN A 100 7.62 2.56 3.11
C ASN A 100 6.31 2.28 2.39
N VAL A 101 5.72 1.11 2.60
CA VAL A 101 4.47 0.71 1.93
C VAL A 101 3.54 0.03 2.93
N VAL A 102 2.28 0.47 2.94
CA VAL A 102 1.21 -0.21 3.66
C VAL A 102 0.07 -0.44 2.67
N LEU A 103 -0.28 -1.70 2.43
CA LEU A 103 -1.34 -2.03 1.49
C LEU A 103 -2.70 -1.74 2.11
N GLY A 104 -3.55 -1.04 1.37
CA GLY A 104 -4.89 -0.68 1.80
C GLY A 104 -5.97 -1.55 1.18
N LEU A 105 -7.17 -1.41 1.71
CA LEU A 105 -8.32 -2.23 1.35
C LEU A 105 -8.65 -2.18 -0.15
N LEU A 106 -8.69 -1.00 -0.75
CA LEU A 106 -9.05 -0.87 -2.16
C LEU A 106 -8.08 -1.62 -3.08
N THR A 107 -6.80 -1.60 -2.76
CA THR A 107 -5.79 -2.35 -3.51
C THR A 107 -6.03 -3.87 -3.37
N LEU A 108 -6.32 -4.34 -2.15
CA LEU A 108 -6.59 -5.75 -1.91
C LEU A 108 -7.84 -6.22 -2.65
N GLU A 109 -8.90 -5.41 -2.62
CA GLU A 109 -10.13 -5.72 -3.35
C GLU A 109 -9.88 -5.78 -4.85
N ARG A 110 -9.12 -4.84 -5.39
CA ARG A 110 -8.79 -4.82 -6.80
C ARG A 110 -7.93 -6.01 -7.20
N ALA A 111 -7.08 -6.48 -6.30
CA ALA A 111 -6.27 -7.68 -6.51
C ALA A 111 -7.05 -8.99 -6.28
N SER A 112 -8.32 -8.90 -5.90
CA SER A 112 -9.17 -10.04 -5.56
C SER A 112 -8.58 -10.87 -4.41
N MET A 113 -8.10 -10.20 -3.38
CA MET A 113 -7.50 -10.82 -2.21
C MET A 113 -8.20 -10.41 -0.93
N VAL A 114 -8.26 -11.32 0.02
CA VAL A 114 -8.77 -11.06 1.37
C VAL A 114 -7.71 -11.43 2.39
N SER A 115 -7.76 -10.77 3.53
CA SER A 115 -6.88 -11.07 4.66
C SER A 115 -7.28 -12.38 5.31
N ASP A 116 -6.29 -13.22 5.57
CA ASP A 116 -6.43 -14.40 6.41
C ASP A 116 -5.60 -14.14 7.68
N ALA A 117 -6.26 -13.61 8.70
CA ALA A 117 -5.58 -13.23 9.94
C ALA A 117 -5.01 -14.45 10.69
N ALA A 118 -5.66 -15.60 10.58
CA ALA A 118 -5.18 -16.81 11.23
C ALA A 118 -3.86 -17.30 10.62
N ALA A 119 -3.73 -17.24 9.30
CA ALA A 119 -2.51 -17.62 8.61
C ALA A 119 -1.48 -16.48 8.54
N GLY A 120 -1.89 -15.24 8.77
CA GLY A 120 -1.03 -14.06 8.63
C GLY A 120 -0.69 -13.71 7.19
N THR A 121 -1.52 -14.15 6.23
CA THR A 121 -1.30 -13.98 4.80
C THR A 121 -2.54 -13.49 4.09
N LEU A 122 -2.40 -13.18 2.81
CA LEU A 122 -3.53 -12.92 1.93
C LEU A 122 -3.97 -14.22 1.26
N ARG A 123 -5.26 -14.30 0.99
CA ARG A 123 -5.85 -15.41 0.28
C ARG A 123 -6.57 -14.88 -0.96
N ARG A 124 -6.35 -15.53 -2.10
CA ARG A 124 -7.01 -15.17 -3.34
C ARG A 124 -8.49 -15.54 -3.27
N VAL A 125 -9.35 -14.65 -3.74
CA VAL A 125 -10.78 -14.91 -3.85
C VAL A 125 -11.05 -15.44 -5.26
N GLU A 126 -11.80 -16.53 -5.36
CA GLU A 126 -12.19 -17.10 -6.63
C GLU A 126 -13.08 -16.14 -7.43
N ALA A 127 -13.11 -16.37 -8.74
CA ALA A 127 -13.87 -15.54 -9.65
C ALA A 127 -15.36 -15.47 -9.30
N PHE A 128 -15.97 -14.38 -9.69
CA PHE A 128 -17.36 -14.09 -9.38
C PHE A 128 -18.24 -14.23 -10.59
N ILE A 129 -19.49 -14.49 -10.30
CA ILE A 129 -20.54 -14.48 -11.29
C ILE A 129 -21.04 -13.05 -11.41
N LEU A 130 -21.12 -12.59 -12.60
CA LEU A 130 -21.69 -11.27 -12.90
C LEU A 130 -23.12 -11.41 -13.41
#